data_4ceb38f832d08d7737a4bc17a1da7020
#
_entry.id   4ceb38f832d08d7737a4bc17a1da7020
#
_cell.length_a   1.000
_cell.length_b   1.000
_cell.length_c   1.000
_cell.angle_alpha   90.00
_cell.angle_beta   90.00
_cell.angle_gamma   90.00
#
_symmetry.space_group_name_H-M   'P 1'
#
loop_
_entity.id
_entity.type
_entity.pdbx_description
1 polymer ?
#
loop_
_entity_poly.entity_id
_entity_poly.type
_entity_poly.pdbx_seq_one_letter_code
_entity_poly.pdbx_strand_id
1 'polypeptide(L)'
;PSIDEQFHMVKASGVFDFFDRMPQPGQESEYLRASEKHDLPMLTGLWTYTAGRDEALLLKNLRLTKDSGGLCHNIMLFRDHADGHALSDAEVVAFYRLAYEEAARLDIEITFEVHIYMWSEDVRRVLPVAQQVRAAGMPFNFLLDHSHVLIKLENPEEQDLCGIRADVEAGQLILDPYEAGNIVDSWIAENMTLWHAVRPVAPNGPRNLWARHPDGQLGRACQYPFLRPRPGEWHSDWFAYKLEPSKEVVRKVLQAHLQNENSRLRYITTEIIDLPDYGLSLIHI
;
A
#
# COMPACT_ATOMS: atom_id res chain seq x y z
N PRO A 1 16.37 -9.77 15.63
CA PRO A 1 15.49 -10.26 16.69
C PRO A 1 14.66 -11.45 16.22
N SER A 2 14.36 -12.39 17.13
CA SER A 2 13.41 -13.48 16.90
C SER A 2 11.99 -12.93 16.66
N ILE A 3 11.08 -13.77 16.18
CA ILE A 3 9.66 -13.39 16.00
C ILE A 3 9.07 -12.95 17.34
N ASP A 4 9.32 -13.70 18.40
CA ASP A 4 8.86 -13.35 19.75
C ASP A 4 9.37 -11.98 20.24
N GLU A 5 10.66 -11.70 20.02
CA GLU A 5 11.24 -10.39 20.35
C GLU A 5 10.63 -9.26 19.54
N GLN A 6 10.35 -9.47 18.25
CA GLN A 6 9.70 -8.48 17.40
C GLN A 6 8.29 -8.13 17.92
N PHE A 7 7.47 -9.13 18.25
CA PHE A 7 6.16 -8.92 18.86
C PHE A 7 6.26 -8.20 20.20
N HIS A 8 7.21 -8.60 21.04
CA HIS A 8 7.47 -7.92 22.31
C HIS A 8 7.81 -6.44 22.12
N MET A 9 8.71 -6.11 21.19
CA MET A 9 9.10 -4.74 20.91
C MET A 9 7.91 -3.88 20.45
N VAL A 10 7.10 -4.40 19.53
CA VAL A 10 5.91 -3.69 19.04
C VAL A 10 4.89 -3.48 20.17
N LYS A 11 4.59 -4.51 20.95
CA LYS A 11 3.68 -4.41 22.10
C LYS A 11 4.19 -3.46 23.18
N ALA A 12 5.49 -3.54 23.50
CA ALA A 12 6.12 -2.70 24.53
C ALA A 12 6.17 -1.21 24.14
N SER A 13 6.09 -0.90 22.84
CA SER A 13 6.02 0.50 22.39
C SER A 13 4.75 1.21 22.87
N GLY A 14 3.66 0.47 23.10
CA GLY A 14 2.36 0.98 23.56
C GLY A 14 1.63 1.85 22.53
N VAL A 15 2.08 1.88 21.28
CA VAL A 15 1.52 2.72 20.20
C VAL A 15 0.78 1.94 19.14
N PHE A 16 1.03 0.61 19.02
CA PHE A 16 0.47 -0.22 17.96
C PHE A 16 -0.49 -1.26 18.51
N ASP A 17 -1.62 -1.40 17.82
CA ASP A 17 -2.65 -2.40 18.12
C ASP A 17 -2.48 -3.69 17.31
N PHE A 18 -1.61 -3.68 16.28
CA PHE A 18 -1.37 -4.79 15.37
C PHE A 18 0.11 -4.94 15.07
N PHE A 19 0.50 -6.18 14.77
CA PHE A 19 1.77 -6.51 14.14
C PHE A 19 1.55 -6.79 12.66
N ASP A 20 2.35 -6.21 11.78
CA ASP A 20 2.22 -6.41 10.34
C ASP A 20 3.49 -7.02 9.75
N ARG A 21 3.37 -8.27 9.28
CA ARG A 21 4.45 -8.98 8.59
C ARG A 21 3.96 -10.22 7.85
N MET A 22 4.51 -10.46 6.66
CA MET A 22 4.27 -11.72 5.95
C MET A 22 5.14 -12.84 6.51
N PRO A 23 4.55 -13.90 7.11
CA PRO A 23 5.28 -15.08 7.55
C PRO A 23 5.94 -15.81 6.38
N GLN A 24 7.07 -16.43 6.62
CA GLN A 24 7.63 -17.38 5.68
C GLN A 24 7.03 -18.77 5.92
N PRO A 25 6.90 -19.62 4.88
CA PRO A 25 6.44 -20.99 5.04
C PRO A 25 7.23 -21.74 6.14
N GLY A 26 6.50 -22.35 7.05
CA GLY A 26 7.09 -23.07 8.22
C GLY A 26 7.19 -22.22 9.49
N GLN A 27 6.90 -20.92 9.42
CA GLN A 27 6.90 -20.02 10.59
C GLN A 27 5.50 -19.79 11.18
N GLU A 28 4.45 -20.35 10.60
CA GLU A 28 3.06 -20.07 10.92
C GLU A 28 2.79 -20.23 12.42
N SER A 29 3.18 -21.38 12.97
CA SER A 29 2.97 -21.67 14.40
C SER A 29 3.78 -20.77 15.34
N GLU A 30 4.91 -20.23 14.89
CA GLU A 30 5.72 -19.31 15.69
C GLU A 30 5.04 -17.93 15.74
N TYR A 31 4.55 -17.44 14.60
CA TYR A 31 3.80 -16.19 14.53
C TYR A 31 2.50 -16.27 15.34
N LEU A 32 1.72 -17.34 15.18
CA LEU A 32 0.49 -17.56 15.95
C LEU A 32 0.76 -17.53 17.45
N ARG A 33 1.76 -18.30 17.92
CA ARG A 33 2.13 -18.30 19.35
C ARG A 33 2.60 -16.94 19.86
N ALA A 34 3.37 -16.20 19.04
CA ALA A 34 3.83 -14.87 19.43
C ALA A 34 2.67 -13.87 19.51
N SER A 35 1.74 -13.90 18.54
CA SER A 35 0.51 -13.10 18.56
C SER A 35 -0.32 -13.37 19.82
N GLU A 36 -0.58 -14.63 20.14
CA GLU A 36 -1.32 -15.04 21.34
C GLU A 36 -0.60 -14.64 22.64
N LYS A 37 0.71 -14.92 22.73
CA LYS A 37 1.53 -14.62 23.93
C LYS A 37 1.57 -13.14 24.25
N HIS A 38 1.67 -12.29 23.24
CA HIS A 38 1.79 -10.84 23.43
C HIS A 38 0.44 -10.13 23.34
N ASP A 39 -0.67 -10.86 23.13
CA ASP A 39 -1.99 -10.26 22.89
C ASP A 39 -1.90 -9.13 21.87
N LEU A 40 -1.34 -9.44 20.71
CA LEU A 40 -1.10 -8.50 19.62
C LEU A 40 -1.56 -9.15 18.31
N PRO A 41 -2.75 -8.79 17.80
CA PRO A 41 -3.25 -9.28 16.51
C PRO A 41 -2.28 -9.01 15.37
N MET A 42 -2.39 -9.81 14.29
CA MET A 42 -1.46 -9.75 13.17
C MET A 42 -2.18 -9.45 11.86
N LEU A 43 -1.58 -8.58 11.06
CA LEU A 43 -1.84 -8.44 9.63
C LEU A 43 -0.73 -9.20 8.89
N THR A 44 -1.03 -9.73 7.71
CA THR A 44 -0.01 -10.43 6.91
C THR A 44 0.36 -9.62 5.67
N GLY A 45 0.90 -8.45 5.90
CA GLY A 45 1.61 -7.61 4.96
C GLY A 45 1.25 -7.75 3.48
N LEU A 46 2.20 -7.44 2.66
CA LEU A 46 2.06 -7.46 1.21
C LEU A 46 2.72 -8.69 0.57
N TRP A 47 2.14 -9.14 -0.54
CA TRP A 47 2.80 -10.03 -1.48
C TRP A 47 2.45 -9.65 -2.92
N THR A 48 3.44 -9.82 -3.82
CA THR A 48 3.28 -9.50 -5.24
C THR A 48 2.85 -10.73 -6.05
N TYR A 49 1.94 -10.52 -7.00
CA TYR A 49 1.41 -11.58 -7.86
C TYR A 49 1.38 -11.17 -9.32
N THR A 50 1.57 -12.14 -10.20
CA THR A 50 1.39 -12.02 -11.65
C THR A 50 0.21 -12.91 -12.06
N ALA A 51 -0.84 -12.32 -12.62
CA ALA A 51 -1.97 -13.08 -13.13
C ALA A 51 -1.53 -14.05 -14.26
N GLY A 52 -2.14 -15.22 -14.31
CA GLY A 52 -1.76 -16.28 -15.22
C GLY A 52 -0.58 -17.14 -14.76
N ARG A 53 0.03 -16.82 -13.60
CA ARG A 53 1.13 -17.59 -13.01
C ARG A 53 0.96 -17.86 -11.53
N ASP A 54 0.51 -16.88 -10.77
CA ASP A 54 0.65 -16.90 -9.31
C ASP A 54 -0.67 -17.18 -8.56
N GLU A 55 -1.73 -17.65 -9.24
CA GLU A 55 -3.03 -17.96 -8.60
C GLU A 55 -2.88 -19.04 -7.52
N ALA A 56 -2.10 -20.08 -7.79
CA ALA A 56 -1.84 -21.13 -6.79
C ALA A 56 -1.03 -20.59 -5.60
N LEU A 57 -0.08 -19.68 -5.84
CA LEU A 57 0.69 -19.00 -4.80
C LEU A 57 -0.22 -18.10 -3.94
N LEU A 58 -1.14 -17.36 -4.58
CA LEU A 58 -2.13 -16.56 -3.88
C LEU A 58 -2.94 -17.40 -2.90
N LEU A 59 -3.54 -18.50 -3.36
CA LEU A 59 -4.33 -19.41 -2.51
C LEU A 59 -3.49 -19.99 -1.36
N LYS A 60 -2.23 -20.32 -1.62
CA LYS A 60 -1.29 -20.77 -0.58
C LYS A 60 -1.03 -19.67 0.45
N ASN A 61 -0.79 -18.44 0.02
CA ASN A 61 -0.49 -17.33 0.91
C ASN A 61 -1.72 -16.92 1.75
N LEU A 62 -2.93 -17.01 1.21
CA LEU A 62 -4.15 -16.80 1.98
C LEU A 62 -4.30 -17.84 3.11
N ARG A 63 -3.98 -19.11 2.85
CA ARG A 63 -3.92 -20.14 3.91
C ARG A 63 -2.83 -19.86 4.92
N LEU A 64 -1.64 -19.48 4.46
CA LEU A 64 -0.53 -19.07 5.34
C LEU A 64 -0.96 -17.91 6.26
N THR A 65 -1.69 -16.93 5.72
CA THR A 65 -2.29 -15.84 6.51
C THR A 65 -3.18 -16.40 7.63
N LYS A 66 -4.14 -17.27 7.28
CA LYS A 66 -5.03 -17.89 8.28
C LYS A 66 -4.27 -18.69 9.32
N ASP A 67 -3.35 -19.55 8.87
CA ASP A 67 -2.61 -20.47 9.75
C ASP A 67 -1.66 -19.74 10.71
N SER A 68 -1.26 -18.52 10.35
CA SER A 68 -0.45 -17.63 11.19
C SER A 68 -1.27 -16.74 12.12
N GLY A 69 -2.61 -16.83 12.09
CA GLY A 69 -3.50 -15.95 12.85
C GLY A 69 -3.66 -14.56 12.24
N GLY A 70 -3.27 -14.38 10.98
CA GLY A 70 -3.41 -13.10 10.27
C GLY A 70 -4.86 -12.76 9.94
N LEU A 71 -5.22 -11.48 10.06
CA LEU A 71 -6.57 -10.98 9.85
C LEU A 71 -6.82 -10.53 8.41
N CYS A 72 -5.80 -10.01 7.75
CA CYS A 72 -5.91 -9.44 6.41
C CYS A 72 -4.64 -9.70 5.60
N HIS A 73 -4.80 -9.99 4.31
CA HIS A 73 -3.70 -10.15 3.35
C HIS A 73 -3.77 -9.06 2.29
N ASN A 74 -2.67 -8.34 2.10
CA ASN A 74 -2.58 -7.32 1.08
C ASN A 74 -2.01 -7.88 -0.23
N ILE A 75 -2.69 -7.59 -1.35
CA ILE A 75 -2.38 -8.11 -2.68
C ILE A 75 -1.87 -6.98 -3.57
N MET A 76 -0.64 -7.14 -4.05
CA MET A 76 -0.03 -6.31 -5.07
C MET A 76 -0.03 -7.09 -6.39
N LEU A 77 -0.96 -6.78 -7.29
CA LEU A 77 -1.09 -7.45 -8.58
C LEU A 77 -0.34 -6.64 -9.64
N PHE A 78 0.68 -7.25 -10.27
CA PHE A 78 1.43 -6.61 -11.36
C PHE A 78 0.52 -6.20 -12.51
N ARG A 79 0.93 -5.15 -13.24
CA ARG A 79 0.18 -4.60 -14.37
C ARG A 79 0.14 -5.52 -15.59
N ASP A 80 1.13 -6.43 -15.71
CA ASP A 80 1.28 -7.32 -16.86
C ASP A 80 0.94 -8.76 -16.47
N HIS A 81 0.21 -9.45 -17.35
CA HIS A 81 -0.06 -10.87 -17.26
C HIS A 81 1.20 -11.70 -17.55
N ALA A 82 1.23 -12.96 -17.14
CA ALA A 82 2.39 -13.85 -17.30
C ALA A 82 2.81 -14.07 -18.76
N ASP A 83 1.93 -13.89 -19.73
CA ASP A 83 2.24 -13.95 -21.14
C ASP A 83 2.69 -12.62 -21.76
N GLY A 84 2.77 -11.56 -20.95
CA GLY A 84 3.33 -10.26 -21.31
C GLY A 84 2.33 -9.20 -21.80
N HIS A 85 1.03 -9.47 -21.88
CA HIS A 85 0.06 -8.43 -22.17
C HIS A 85 -0.30 -7.62 -20.90
N ALA A 86 -0.68 -6.36 -21.08
CA ALA A 86 -1.18 -5.54 -19.97
C ALA A 86 -2.56 -6.04 -19.52
N LEU A 87 -2.75 -6.20 -18.20
CA LEU A 87 -4.01 -6.67 -17.64
C LEU A 87 -5.17 -5.73 -17.98
N SER A 88 -6.25 -6.31 -18.50
CA SER A 88 -7.55 -5.63 -18.59
C SER A 88 -8.20 -5.51 -17.21
N ASP A 89 -9.15 -4.57 -17.06
CA ASP A 89 -9.93 -4.44 -15.82
C ASP A 89 -10.72 -5.74 -15.50
N ALA A 90 -11.20 -6.45 -16.51
CA ALA A 90 -11.91 -7.72 -16.32
C ALA A 90 -11.00 -8.82 -15.72
N GLU A 91 -9.74 -8.88 -16.12
CA GLU A 91 -8.75 -9.81 -15.54
C GLU A 91 -8.39 -9.45 -14.12
N VAL A 92 -8.24 -8.15 -13.81
CA VAL A 92 -8.05 -7.68 -12.43
C VAL A 92 -9.24 -8.07 -11.55
N VAL A 93 -10.47 -7.89 -12.05
CA VAL A 93 -11.71 -8.32 -11.36
C VAL A 93 -11.76 -9.81 -11.15
N ALA A 94 -11.34 -10.61 -12.14
CA ALA A 94 -11.29 -12.08 -12.02
C ALA A 94 -10.28 -12.51 -10.95
N PHE A 95 -9.10 -11.89 -10.91
CA PHE A 95 -8.08 -12.18 -9.90
C PHE A 95 -8.54 -11.75 -8.49
N TYR A 96 -9.21 -10.58 -8.38
CA TYR A 96 -9.83 -10.14 -7.13
C TYR A 96 -10.88 -11.15 -6.63
N ARG A 97 -11.75 -11.62 -7.52
CA ARG A 97 -12.78 -12.60 -7.19
C ARG A 97 -12.17 -13.89 -6.63
N LEU A 98 -11.16 -14.44 -7.29
CA LEU A 98 -10.45 -15.63 -6.82
C LEU A 98 -9.92 -15.44 -5.39
N ALA A 99 -9.28 -14.30 -5.14
CA ALA A 99 -8.76 -13.96 -3.81
C ALA A 99 -9.86 -13.81 -2.77
N TYR A 100 -10.93 -13.09 -3.12
CA TYR A 100 -12.04 -12.80 -2.21
C TYR A 100 -12.82 -14.07 -1.81
N GLU A 101 -13.11 -14.95 -2.78
CA GLU A 101 -13.83 -16.21 -2.51
C GLU A 101 -13.03 -17.12 -1.56
N GLU A 102 -11.72 -17.24 -1.75
CA GLU A 102 -10.87 -18.03 -0.85
C GLU A 102 -10.73 -17.35 0.52
N ALA A 103 -10.52 -16.05 0.58
CA ALA A 103 -10.42 -15.30 1.81
C ALA A 103 -11.71 -15.41 2.66
N ALA A 104 -12.88 -15.33 2.02
CA ALA A 104 -14.17 -15.51 2.68
C ALA A 104 -14.32 -16.92 3.27
N ARG A 105 -13.84 -17.96 2.58
CA ARG A 105 -13.84 -19.34 3.10
C ARG A 105 -12.92 -19.50 4.30
N LEU A 106 -11.84 -18.75 4.35
CA LEU A 106 -10.85 -18.79 5.42
C LEU A 106 -11.19 -17.84 6.58
N ASP A 107 -12.23 -17.04 6.44
CA ASP A 107 -12.59 -15.98 7.41
C ASP A 107 -11.41 -15.05 7.68
N ILE A 108 -10.87 -14.48 6.60
CA ILE A 108 -9.86 -13.43 6.57
C ILE A 108 -10.27 -12.35 5.58
N GLU A 109 -9.65 -11.19 5.67
CA GLU A 109 -9.84 -10.11 4.71
C GLU A 109 -8.72 -10.07 3.67
N ILE A 110 -9.01 -9.45 2.53
CA ILE A 110 -8.00 -9.09 1.53
C ILE A 110 -8.11 -7.61 1.21
N THR A 111 -7.02 -7.02 0.74
CA THR A 111 -6.99 -5.71 0.09
C THR A 111 -6.23 -5.77 -1.22
N PHE A 112 -6.62 -4.89 -2.17
CA PHE A 112 -5.79 -4.54 -3.31
C PHE A 112 -5.18 -3.16 -3.07
N GLU A 113 -3.88 -3.05 -3.31
CA GLU A 113 -3.11 -1.84 -3.04
C GLU A 113 -2.97 -0.96 -4.27
N VAL A 114 -3.01 0.36 -4.07
CA VAL A 114 -2.47 1.30 -5.05
C VAL A 114 -0.95 1.34 -4.92
N HIS A 115 -0.25 0.92 -5.99
CA HIS A 115 1.20 0.82 -5.94
C HIS A 115 1.83 0.98 -7.33
N ILE A 116 3.07 1.51 -7.38
CA ILE A 116 3.88 1.54 -8.61
C ILE A 116 4.14 0.11 -9.12
N TYR A 117 4.26 -0.05 -10.41
CA TYR A 117 4.39 -1.32 -11.15
C TYR A 117 3.13 -2.22 -11.13
N MET A 118 2.13 -1.90 -10.33
CA MET A 118 0.89 -2.68 -10.24
C MET A 118 -0.17 -2.17 -11.23
N TRP A 119 -1.22 -2.93 -11.45
CA TRP A 119 -2.36 -2.52 -12.29
C TRP A 119 -2.94 -1.18 -11.85
N SER A 120 -2.91 -0.90 -10.55
CA SER A 120 -3.42 0.31 -9.89
C SER A 120 -2.49 1.51 -10.00
N GLU A 121 -1.33 1.37 -10.61
CA GLU A 121 -0.42 2.48 -10.88
C GLU A 121 -1.06 3.53 -11.80
N ASP A 122 -1.85 3.09 -12.78
CA ASP A 122 -2.80 3.94 -13.46
C ASP A 122 -4.01 4.18 -12.55
N VAL A 123 -3.93 5.23 -11.76
CA VAL A 123 -4.91 5.57 -10.72
C VAL A 123 -6.34 5.74 -11.26
N ARG A 124 -6.51 6.03 -12.58
CA ARG A 124 -7.81 6.17 -13.25
C ARG A 124 -8.58 4.85 -13.27
N ARG A 125 -7.90 3.71 -13.22
CA ARG A 125 -8.48 2.36 -13.28
C ARG A 125 -9.11 1.90 -11.95
N VAL A 126 -8.70 2.49 -10.84
CA VAL A 126 -9.10 2.02 -9.49
C VAL A 126 -10.62 2.06 -9.31
N LEU A 127 -11.26 3.18 -9.64
CA LEU A 127 -12.72 3.29 -9.52
C LEU A 127 -13.50 2.39 -10.49
N PRO A 128 -13.16 2.32 -11.80
CA PRO A 128 -13.81 1.38 -12.72
C PRO A 128 -13.71 -0.08 -12.27
N VAL A 129 -12.56 -0.52 -11.78
CA VAL A 129 -12.39 -1.88 -11.24
C VAL A 129 -13.23 -2.08 -9.99
N ALA A 130 -13.21 -1.13 -9.04
CA ALA A 130 -14.04 -1.20 -7.84
C ALA A 130 -15.54 -1.32 -8.16
N GLN A 131 -16.03 -0.58 -9.17
CA GLN A 131 -17.41 -0.64 -9.63
C GLN A 131 -17.76 -2.01 -10.23
N GLN A 132 -16.87 -2.59 -11.04
CA GLN A 132 -17.06 -3.92 -11.62
C GLN A 132 -17.07 -5.02 -10.53
N VAL A 133 -16.17 -4.94 -9.53
CA VAL A 133 -16.17 -5.86 -8.38
C VAL A 133 -17.48 -5.79 -7.62
N ARG A 134 -17.98 -4.58 -7.35
CA ARG A 134 -19.27 -4.38 -6.68
C ARG A 134 -20.46 -4.86 -7.51
N ALA A 135 -20.45 -4.63 -8.81
CA ALA A 135 -21.47 -5.15 -9.73
C ALA A 135 -21.50 -6.68 -9.75
N ALA A 136 -20.38 -7.32 -9.46
CA ALA A 136 -20.28 -8.77 -9.28
C ALA A 136 -20.72 -9.25 -7.87
N GLY A 137 -21.24 -8.38 -7.02
CA GLY A 137 -21.77 -8.69 -5.68
C GLY A 137 -20.73 -8.80 -4.58
N MET A 138 -19.50 -8.33 -4.81
CA MET A 138 -18.42 -8.36 -3.83
C MET A 138 -18.09 -6.95 -3.34
N PRO A 139 -17.71 -6.75 -2.06
CA PRO A 139 -17.11 -5.49 -1.63
C PRO A 139 -15.73 -5.34 -2.25
N PHE A 140 -15.38 -4.16 -2.72
CA PHE A 140 -14.00 -3.85 -3.08
C PHE A 140 -13.27 -3.32 -1.84
N ASN A 141 -12.26 -4.04 -1.40
CA ASN A 141 -11.41 -3.68 -0.27
C ASN A 141 -10.11 -3.09 -0.79
N PHE A 142 -9.84 -1.85 -0.44
CA PHE A 142 -8.72 -1.09 -0.97
C PHE A 142 -7.71 -0.77 0.12
N LEU A 143 -6.44 -0.99 -0.17
CA LEU A 143 -5.35 -0.42 0.60
C LEU A 143 -4.91 0.88 -0.08
N LEU A 144 -5.13 1.97 0.60
CA LEU A 144 -4.70 3.29 0.16
C LEU A 144 -3.28 3.56 0.67
N ASP A 145 -2.27 3.26 -0.13
CA ASP A 145 -0.95 3.87 0.02
C ASP A 145 -0.88 5.14 -0.83
N HIS A 146 -1.17 6.26 -0.20
CA HIS A 146 -1.20 7.55 -0.87
C HIS A 146 0.16 8.00 -1.42
N SER A 147 1.26 7.40 -0.95
CA SER A 147 2.59 7.74 -1.44
C SER A 147 2.72 7.52 -2.94
N HIS A 148 2.10 6.44 -3.47
CA HIS A 148 2.12 6.11 -4.88
C HIS A 148 1.29 7.04 -5.79
N VAL A 149 0.48 7.90 -5.19
CA VAL A 149 -0.19 9.01 -5.88
C VAL A 149 0.68 10.26 -5.80
N LEU A 150 1.11 10.61 -4.59
CA LEU A 150 1.79 11.89 -4.34
C LEU A 150 3.19 12.00 -4.95
N ILE A 151 3.90 10.89 -5.18
CA ILE A 151 5.18 10.91 -5.93
C ILE A 151 5.00 11.40 -7.37
N LYS A 152 3.77 11.31 -7.91
CA LYS A 152 3.43 11.77 -9.27
C LYS A 152 3.05 13.26 -9.31
N LEU A 153 2.76 13.85 -8.15
CA LEU A 153 2.46 15.27 -8.03
C LEU A 153 3.72 16.09 -8.35
N GLU A 154 3.60 17.08 -9.24
CA GLU A 154 4.72 17.89 -9.74
C GLU A 154 5.85 17.06 -10.39
N ASN A 155 5.56 15.84 -10.84
CA ASN A 155 6.56 14.93 -11.39
C ASN A 155 6.14 14.38 -12.76
N PRO A 156 6.43 15.15 -13.86
CA PRO A 156 6.06 14.75 -15.22
C PRO A 156 6.61 13.38 -15.62
N GLU A 157 7.80 13.02 -15.14
CA GLU A 157 8.43 11.73 -15.45
C GLU A 157 7.65 10.55 -14.86
N GLU A 158 7.24 10.64 -13.60
CA GLU A 158 6.38 9.64 -12.97
C GLU A 158 4.99 9.56 -13.62
N GLN A 159 4.48 10.71 -14.12
CA GLN A 159 3.22 10.77 -14.86
C GLN A 159 3.32 10.10 -16.23
N ASP A 160 4.47 10.26 -16.92
CA ASP A 160 4.75 9.62 -18.21
C ASP A 160 4.85 8.10 -18.08
N LEU A 161 5.47 7.59 -16.99
CA LEU A 161 5.63 6.16 -16.74
C LEU A 161 4.30 5.40 -16.64
N CYS A 162 3.24 6.06 -16.18
CA CYS A 162 1.90 5.47 -16.10
C CYS A 162 0.89 6.09 -17.09
N GLY A 163 1.36 6.91 -18.02
CA GLY A 163 0.56 7.45 -19.13
C GLY A 163 -0.57 8.40 -18.70
N ILE A 164 -0.40 9.11 -17.57
CA ILE A 164 -1.44 10.03 -17.03
C ILE A 164 -1.14 11.50 -17.28
N ARG A 165 0.05 11.85 -17.81
CA ARG A 165 0.49 13.24 -17.91
C ARG A 165 -0.48 14.15 -18.65
N ALA A 166 -0.98 13.70 -19.79
CA ALA A 166 -1.93 14.49 -20.57
C ALA A 166 -3.21 14.82 -19.80
N ASP A 167 -3.72 13.87 -19.02
CA ASP A 167 -4.94 14.07 -18.21
C ASP A 167 -4.67 15.02 -17.03
N VAL A 168 -3.47 14.95 -16.45
CA VAL A 168 -3.04 15.88 -15.38
C VAL A 168 -2.90 17.30 -15.93
N GLU A 169 -2.20 17.48 -17.06
CA GLU A 169 -2.01 18.78 -17.72
C GLU A 169 -3.34 19.38 -18.19
N ALA A 170 -4.29 18.55 -18.60
CA ALA A 170 -5.63 18.99 -19.00
C ALA A 170 -6.59 19.25 -17.80
N GLY A 171 -6.14 18.99 -16.56
CA GLY A 171 -6.99 19.09 -15.36
C GLY A 171 -8.10 18.04 -15.28
N GLN A 172 -8.02 16.97 -16.07
CA GLN A 172 -8.96 15.85 -16.03
C GLN A 172 -8.64 14.85 -14.91
N LEU A 173 -7.39 14.77 -14.52
CA LEU A 173 -6.91 14.02 -13.36
C LEU A 173 -6.20 14.96 -12.39
N ILE A 174 -6.79 15.15 -11.22
CA ILE A 174 -6.25 16.01 -10.16
C ILE A 174 -5.57 15.13 -9.12
N LEU A 175 -4.27 15.32 -8.91
CA LEU A 175 -3.45 14.57 -7.97
C LEU A 175 -3.25 15.31 -6.64
N ASP A 176 -3.32 16.66 -6.66
CA ASP A 176 -3.10 17.47 -5.47
C ASP A 176 -4.24 17.30 -4.46
N PRO A 177 -3.97 16.78 -3.25
CA PRO A 177 -4.99 16.56 -2.24
C PRO A 177 -5.66 17.83 -1.73
N TYR A 178 -5.12 19.02 -2.01
CA TYR A 178 -5.72 20.30 -1.66
C TYR A 178 -6.73 20.79 -2.70
N GLU A 179 -6.68 20.27 -3.92
CA GLU A 179 -7.60 20.67 -4.98
C GLU A 179 -8.91 19.87 -4.93
N ALA A 180 -10.01 20.56 -5.21
CA ALA A 180 -11.32 19.91 -5.26
C ALA A 180 -11.41 18.92 -6.45
N GLY A 181 -12.01 17.76 -6.22
CA GLY A 181 -12.13 16.71 -7.23
C GLY A 181 -10.88 15.85 -7.44
N ASN A 182 -9.93 15.93 -6.52
CA ASN A 182 -8.75 15.09 -6.59
C ASN A 182 -9.09 13.59 -6.45
N ILE A 183 -8.23 12.75 -6.96
CA ILE A 183 -8.49 11.31 -7.05
C ILE A 183 -8.62 10.64 -5.66
N VAL A 184 -7.90 11.14 -4.65
CA VAL A 184 -7.97 10.59 -3.29
C VAL A 184 -9.33 10.87 -2.66
N ASP A 185 -9.87 12.09 -2.82
CA ASP A 185 -11.22 12.42 -2.33
C ASP A 185 -12.29 11.53 -2.99
N SER A 186 -12.11 11.22 -4.28
CA SER A 186 -13.01 10.32 -4.99
C SER A 186 -12.98 8.90 -4.40
N TRP A 187 -11.81 8.38 -4.02
CA TRP A 187 -11.69 7.07 -3.39
C TRP A 187 -12.25 7.04 -1.96
N ILE A 188 -12.03 8.12 -1.20
CA ILE A 188 -12.59 8.26 0.15
C ILE A 188 -14.13 8.31 0.08
N ALA A 189 -14.71 9.07 -0.84
CA ALA A 189 -16.15 9.17 -1.02
C ALA A 189 -16.82 7.82 -1.34
N GLU A 190 -16.12 6.93 -2.03
CA GLU A 190 -16.58 5.57 -2.33
C GLU A 190 -16.54 4.62 -1.13
N ASN A 191 -16.01 5.05 0.01
CA ASN A 191 -15.91 4.26 1.24
C ASN A 191 -15.32 2.85 1.02
N MET A 192 -14.29 2.75 0.19
CA MET A 192 -13.69 1.46 -0.17
C MET A 192 -12.37 1.18 0.57
N THR A 193 -11.79 2.19 1.23
CA THR A 193 -10.54 2.06 1.97
C THR A 193 -10.77 1.22 3.22
N LEU A 194 -10.23 0.00 3.22
CA LEU A 194 -10.19 -0.89 4.37
C LEU A 194 -8.92 -0.68 5.18
N TRP A 195 -7.82 -0.42 4.48
CA TRP A 195 -6.49 -0.26 5.04
C TRP A 195 -5.83 1.01 4.48
N HIS A 196 -5.23 1.80 5.35
CA HIS A 196 -4.46 2.99 4.96
C HIS A 196 -3.00 2.83 5.38
N ALA A 197 -2.09 2.73 4.43
CA ALA A 197 -0.66 2.78 4.68
C ALA A 197 -0.19 4.24 4.73
N VAL A 198 0.31 4.65 5.88
CA VAL A 198 0.85 5.99 6.11
C VAL A 198 2.35 5.96 5.81
N ARG A 199 2.68 6.20 4.56
CA ARG A 199 4.06 6.29 4.07
C ARG A 199 4.39 7.74 3.76
N PRO A 200 5.43 8.31 4.38
CA PRO A 200 5.81 9.69 4.12
C PRO A 200 6.45 9.81 2.74
N VAL A 201 5.97 10.75 1.96
CA VAL A 201 6.46 11.05 0.62
C VAL A 201 6.35 12.54 0.34
N ALA A 202 7.17 13.04 -0.55
CA ALA A 202 7.10 14.41 -1.04
C ALA A 202 6.69 14.46 -2.50
N PRO A 203 5.90 15.46 -2.93
CA PRO A 203 5.70 15.75 -4.34
C PRO A 203 7.05 15.91 -5.04
N ASN A 204 7.17 15.32 -6.23
CA ASN A 204 8.45 15.32 -6.97
C ASN A 204 9.65 14.97 -6.07
N GLY A 205 9.43 13.97 -5.20
CA GLY A 205 10.43 13.55 -4.22
C GLY A 205 11.72 13.03 -4.84
N PRO A 206 12.78 12.94 -4.05
CA PRO A 206 14.07 12.48 -4.56
C PRO A 206 13.97 11.04 -5.05
N ARG A 207 14.80 10.73 -6.06
CA ARG A 207 14.93 9.37 -6.55
C ARG A 207 15.66 8.49 -5.55
N ASN A 208 15.31 7.20 -5.59
CA ASN A 208 16.03 6.16 -4.89
C ASN A 208 17.42 5.98 -5.53
N LEU A 209 18.48 6.31 -4.79
CA LEU A 209 19.86 6.29 -5.31
C LEU A 209 20.47 4.89 -5.32
N TRP A 210 19.91 3.94 -4.58
CA TRP A 210 20.45 2.60 -4.36
C TRP A 210 19.74 1.54 -5.21
N ALA A 211 18.44 1.71 -5.42
CA ALA A 211 17.74 0.89 -6.38
C ALA A 211 18.14 1.32 -7.79
N ARG A 212 18.62 0.37 -8.58
CA ARG A 212 18.96 0.59 -9.99
C ARG A 212 18.18 -0.41 -10.83
N HIS A 213 17.64 0.10 -11.91
CA HIS A 213 17.09 -0.74 -12.96
C HIS A 213 18.22 -1.47 -13.71
N PRO A 214 17.92 -2.59 -14.42
CA PRO A 214 18.94 -3.32 -15.20
C PRO A 214 19.68 -2.48 -16.23
N ASP A 215 19.07 -1.40 -16.72
CA ASP A 215 19.67 -0.43 -17.65
C ASP A 215 20.55 0.62 -16.95
N GLY A 216 20.72 0.53 -15.62
CA GLY A 216 21.53 1.43 -14.81
C GLY A 216 20.86 2.73 -14.39
N GLN A 217 19.59 2.96 -14.77
CA GLN A 217 18.83 4.11 -14.29
C GLN A 217 18.60 4.03 -12.79
N LEU A 218 18.51 5.21 -12.14
CA LEU A 218 18.14 5.30 -10.73
C LEU A 218 16.72 4.81 -10.52
N GLY A 219 16.46 4.28 -9.32
CA GLY A 219 15.13 3.90 -8.89
C GLY A 219 14.16 5.08 -8.90
N ARG A 220 12.88 4.76 -8.80
CA ARG A 220 11.79 5.74 -8.74
C ARG A 220 11.82 6.50 -7.41
N ALA A 221 10.90 7.42 -7.22
CA ALA A 221 10.82 8.21 -6.00
C ALA A 221 10.78 7.33 -4.73
N CYS A 222 11.50 7.74 -3.71
CA CYS A 222 11.56 7.05 -2.43
C CYS A 222 10.72 7.76 -1.36
N GLN A 223 10.55 7.12 -0.21
CA GLN A 223 9.93 7.76 0.96
C GLN A 223 10.71 9.01 1.37
N TYR A 224 10.01 9.93 2.05
CA TYR A 224 10.60 11.20 2.50
C TYR A 224 10.62 11.22 4.04
N PRO A 225 11.74 11.65 4.68
CA PRO A 225 11.86 11.64 6.13
C PRO A 225 10.77 12.43 6.85
N PHE A 226 10.12 11.84 7.87
CA PHE A 226 9.18 12.54 8.74
C PHE A 226 9.84 13.65 9.57
N LEU A 227 11.06 13.37 10.03
CA LEU A 227 11.86 14.30 10.82
C LEU A 227 13.04 14.77 9.98
N ARG A 228 13.55 15.94 10.34
CA ARG A 228 14.77 16.47 9.72
C ARG A 228 15.93 15.53 9.98
N PRO A 229 16.55 14.94 8.93
CA PRO A 229 17.72 14.09 9.09
C PRO A 229 18.92 14.89 9.63
N ARG A 230 19.83 14.20 10.29
CA ARG A 230 21.12 14.79 10.68
C ARG A 230 22.00 14.97 9.41
N PRO A 231 23.01 15.83 9.49
CA PRO A 231 23.95 15.97 8.37
C PRO A 231 24.55 14.62 7.94
N GLY A 232 24.46 14.31 6.65
CA GLY A 232 24.95 13.05 6.08
C GLY A 232 24.03 11.83 6.17
N GLU A 233 22.86 11.95 6.83
CA GLU A 233 21.90 10.86 6.97
C GLU A 233 20.87 10.82 5.82
N TRP A 234 20.82 11.83 5.00
CA TRP A 234 19.89 11.94 3.87
C TRP A 234 20.62 12.48 2.63
N HIS A 235 20.27 11.99 1.47
CA HIS A 235 20.97 12.28 0.22
C HIS A 235 20.44 13.51 -0.54
N SER A 236 19.40 14.16 0.00
CA SER A 236 18.77 15.33 -0.62
C SER A 236 18.45 16.40 0.40
N ASP A 237 18.10 17.60 -0.05
CA ASP A 237 17.59 18.66 0.81
C ASP A 237 16.27 18.25 1.45
N TRP A 238 16.14 18.54 2.73
CA TRP A 238 14.93 18.25 3.49
C TRP A 238 14.17 19.52 3.87
N PHE A 239 12.87 19.52 3.56
CA PHE A 239 11.97 20.61 3.86
C PHE A 239 10.67 20.08 4.46
N ALA A 240 10.30 20.54 5.66
CA ALA A 240 9.10 20.09 6.37
C ALA A 240 7.81 20.27 5.56
N TYR A 241 7.69 21.37 4.80
CA TYR A 241 6.50 21.66 3.99
C TYR A 241 6.20 20.62 2.91
N LYS A 242 7.21 19.91 2.42
CA LYS A 242 7.03 18.85 1.41
C LYS A 242 6.24 17.65 1.93
N LEU A 243 6.12 17.49 3.26
CA LEU A 243 5.29 16.47 3.87
C LEU A 243 3.81 16.86 3.98
N GLU A 244 3.46 18.13 3.76
CA GLU A 244 2.09 18.59 3.98
C GLU A 244 1.05 17.89 3.10
N PRO A 245 1.28 17.58 1.79
CA PRO A 245 0.35 16.80 0.99
C PRO A 245 0.10 15.38 1.55
N SER A 246 1.14 14.69 2.06
CA SER A 246 0.96 13.38 2.73
C SER A 246 0.12 13.51 3.98
N LYS A 247 0.38 14.52 4.82
CA LYS A 247 -0.40 14.79 6.03
C LYS A 247 -1.84 15.16 5.71
N GLU A 248 -2.08 15.87 4.58
CA GLU A 248 -3.44 16.21 4.15
C GLU A 248 -4.25 14.97 3.81
N VAL A 249 -3.67 14.02 3.06
CA VAL A 249 -4.36 12.76 2.77
C VAL A 249 -4.70 12.01 4.05
N VAL A 250 -3.75 11.87 4.98
CA VAL A 250 -4.00 11.22 6.28
C VAL A 250 -5.14 11.90 7.03
N ARG A 251 -5.13 13.24 7.07
CA ARG A 251 -6.20 14.02 7.73
C ARG A 251 -7.56 13.74 7.11
N LYS A 252 -7.66 13.75 5.77
CA LYS A 252 -8.91 13.48 5.04
C LYS A 252 -9.45 12.08 5.31
N VAL A 253 -8.59 11.06 5.27
CA VAL A 253 -8.97 9.67 5.56
C VAL A 253 -9.51 9.54 6.98
N LEU A 254 -8.80 10.12 7.97
CA LEU A 254 -9.23 10.09 9.37
C LEU A 254 -10.53 10.87 9.60
N GLN A 255 -10.67 12.05 9.00
CA GLN A 255 -11.91 12.84 9.10
C GLN A 255 -13.10 12.10 8.49
N ALA A 256 -12.93 11.50 7.32
CA ALA A 256 -13.98 10.71 6.69
C ALA A 256 -14.38 9.51 7.55
N HIS A 257 -13.40 8.84 8.17
CA HIS A 257 -13.67 7.74 9.11
C HIS A 257 -14.47 8.20 10.32
N LEU A 258 -14.08 9.30 10.95
CA LEU A 258 -14.74 9.82 12.15
C LEU A 258 -16.16 10.36 11.86
N GLN A 259 -16.43 10.81 10.65
CA GLN A 259 -17.70 11.38 10.23
C GLN A 259 -18.68 10.35 9.65
N ASN A 260 -18.24 9.14 9.36
CA ASN A 260 -19.03 8.09 8.74
C ASN A 260 -19.16 6.87 9.65
N GLU A 261 -20.32 6.70 10.27
CA GLU A 261 -20.60 5.53 11.12
C GLU A 261 -20.47 4.18 10.38
N ASN A 262 -20.58 4.19 9.06
CA ASN A 262 -20.43 3.02 8.20
C ASN A 262 -19.02 2.97 7.55
N SER A 263 -18.05 3.69 8.07
CA SER A 263 -16.70 3.67 7.54
C SER A 263 -16.12 2.26 7.51
N ARG A 264 -15.50 1.93 6.40
CA ARG A 264 -14.86 0.62 6.22
C ARG A 264 -13.39 0.60 6.63
N LEU A 265 -12.80 1.74 7.01
CA LEU A 265 -11.43 1.81 7.49
C LEU A 265 -11.28 1.01 8.78
N ARG A 266 -10.42 0.00 8.76
CA ARG A 266 -10.11 -0.87 9.91
C ARG A 266 -8.65 -0.80 10.32
N TYR A 267 -7.76 -0.62 9.34
CA TYR A 267 -6.32 -0.72 9.57
C TYR A 267 -5.62 0.55 9.12
N ILE A 268 -4.74 1.04 9.97
CA ILE A 268 -3.81 2.12 9.65
C ILE A 268 -2.42 1.62 10.04
N THR A 269 -1.51 1.57 9.08
CA THR A 269 -0.13 1.17 9.31
C THR A 269 0.81 2.31 8.99
N THR A 270 1.93 2.37 9.69
CA THR A 270 3.08 3.16 9.26
C THR A 270 3.92 2.27 8.35
N GLU A 271 4.23 2.75 7.17
CA GLU A 271 5.12 2.05 6.25
C GLU A 271 6.43 2.81 6.13
N ILE A 272 7.48 2.25 6.71
CA ILE A 272 8.83 2.83 6.66
C ILE A 272 9.80 1.70 6.31
N ILE A 273 10.51 1.89 5.18
CA ILE A 273 11.54 0.95 4.74
C ILE A 273 12.88 1.43 5.28
N ASP A 274 13.60 0.55 5.98
CA ASP A 274 14.86 0.81 6.68
C ASP A 274 16.10 0.52 5.82
N LEU A 275 16.02 0.75 4.51
CA LEU A 275 17.15 0.65 3.62
C LEU A 275 17.84 2.01 3.44
N PRO A 276 19.16 2.06 3.13
CA PRO A 276 19.93 3.31 3.08
C PRO A 276 19.30 4.43 2.23
N ASP A 277 18.71 4.09 1.12
CA ASP A 277 18.07 5.01 0.19
C ASP A 277 16.61 5.35 0.53
N TYR A 278 16.05 4.66 1.52
CA TYR A 278 14.74 4.96 2.07
C TYR A 278 14.82 5.76 3.39
N GLY A 279 16.02 6.25 3.75
CA GLY A 279 16.21 7.08 4.94
C GLY A 279 16.33 6.30 6.23
N LEU A 280 17.30 5.40 6.31
CA LEU A 280 17.65 4.59 7.50
C LEU A 280 17.70 5.35 8.81
N SER A 281 18.12 6.59 8.77
CA SER A 281 18.24 7.47 9.91
C SER A 281 16.90 7.79 10.61
N LEU A 282 15.78 7.37 10.03
CA LEU A 282 14.45 7.71 10.54
C LEU A 282 13.93 6.72 11.59
N ILE A 283 14.59 5.58 11.76
CA ILE A 283 14.14 4.48 12.62
C ILE A 283 14.84 4.48 13.97
N HIS A 284 15.64 5.47 14.25
CA HIS A 284 16.16 5.70 15.59
C HIS A 284 15.09 6.42 16.45
N ILE A 285 13.97 5.73 16.68
CA ILE A 285 13.04 6.05 17.75
C ILE A 285 13.39 5.17 18.94
#